data_5a9ce3e2d8ef35fdd093e2582599389a
#
_entry.id   5a9ce3e2d8ef35fdd093e2582599389a
#
_cell.length_a   1.000
_cell.length_b   1.000
_cell.length_c   1.000
_cell.angle_alpha   90.00
_cell.angle_beta   90.00
_cell.angle_gamma   90.00
#
_symmetry.space_group_name_H-M   'P 1'
#
loop_
_entity.id
_entity.type
_entity.pdbx_description
1 polymer ?
#
loop_
_entity_poly.entity_id
_entity_poly.type
_entity_poly.pdbx_seq_one_letter_code
_entity_poly.pdbx_strand_id
1 'polypeptide(L)'
;LADLFHSIATQKKKVGSIAPKKFIARLRKEKEEFDNYMQQDAHEFLNFLINHINEIILAERPQNNKNKVGEGEGSQEPTWVHEIFQGILTSETRCLNCETVSSKDEDFFDLQVDIDQNTSITHCLKCFSNMETLSNDNKFKCDHCTSYQEATKRMRVKKLPMILALHLKRFKYMEQFNRHIKVSHRVVFPLELRLFNTSDDAVNPDRMYNLVAVVIHCGSGPNRGHYISIVKSHDFWLLFDDDMVDKIDQSAIEDFYGLTSDIQKSSETGYILFYQSRDTTESCRNSTSDPKVNGK
;
A
#
# COMPACT_ATOMS: atom_id res chain seq x y z
N LEU A 1 -8.78 10.07 14.88
CA LEU A 1 -8.12 10.70 13.73
C LEU A 1 -8.78 12.02 13.35
N ALA A 2 -10.10 12.09 13.13
CA ALA A 2 -10.79 13.31 12.75
C ALA A 2 -10.48 14.49 13.71
N ASP A 3 -10.56 14.29 15.02
CA ASP A 3 -10.21 15.31 16.01
C ASP A 3 -8.74 15.76 15.92
N LEU A 4 -7.83 14.85 15.60
CA LEU A 4 -6.41 15.17 15.42
C LEU A 4 -6.22 16.07 14.20
N PHE A 5 -6.78 15.70 13.05
CA PHE A 5 -6.72 16.52 11.84
C PHE A 5 -7.42 17.87 12.01
N HIS A 6 -8.58 17.90 12.68
CA HIS A 6 -9.26 19.15 13.01
C HIS A 6 -8.38 20.06 13.88
N SER A 7 -7.72 19.50 14.90
CA SER A 7 -6.81 20.25 15.77
C SER A 7 -5.62 20.80 15.00
N ILE A 8 -5.06 20.03 14.04
CA ILE A 8 -3.99 20.52 13.16
C ILE A 8 -4.47 21.66 12.27
N ALA A 9 -5.63 21.50 11.63
CA ALA A 9 -6.17 22.47 10.68
C ALA A 9 -6.62 23.80 11.35
N THR A 10 -7.10 23.73 12.59
CA THR A 10 -7.65 24.91 13.32
C THR A 10 -6.62 25.58 14.25
N GLN A 11 -5.40 25.10 14.30
CA GLN A 11 -4.35 25.63 15.15
C GLN A 11 -4.03 27.10 14.81
N LYS A 12 -4.07 27.97 15.82
CA LYS A 12 -3.76 29.40 15.65
C LYS A 12 -2.27 29.67 15.42
N LYS A 13 -1.40 28.84 15.99
CA LYS A 13 0.05 28.93 15.78
C LYS A 13 0.43 28.20 14.50
N LYS A 14 1.12 28.88 13.59
CA LYS A 14 1.57 28.29 12.32
C LYS A 14 2.86 27.45 12.46
N VAL A 15 3.44 27.38 13.66
CA VAL A 15 4.70 26.68 13.96
C VAL A 15 4.53 25.88 15.23
N GLY A 16 4.99 24.64 15.23
CA GLY A 16 4.98 23.72 16.35
C GLY A 16 4.46 22.34 16.00
N SER A 17 4.51 21.42 16.95
CA SER A 17 4.01 20.04 16.83
C SER A 17 2.76 19.84 17.69
N ILE A 18 1.86 18.94 17.25
CA ILE A 18 0.72 18.47 18.02
C ILE A 18 0.94 17.00 18.33
N ALA A 19 1.17 16.68 19.61
CA ALA A 19 1.28 15.29 20.03
C ALA A 19 -0.06 14.57 19.90
N PRO A 20 -0.15 13.40 19.22
CA PRO A 20 -1.39 12.66 18.97
C PRO A 20 -1.87 11.86 20.19
N LYS A 21 -1.81 12.45 21.40
CA LYS A 21 -2.07 11.77 22.69
C LYS A 21 -3.43 11.07 22.75
N LYS A 22 -4.50 11.75 22.34
CA LYS A 22 -5.86 11.17 22.34
C LYS A 22 -5.99 10.01 21.35
N PHE A 23 -5.36 10.15 20.19
CA PHE A 23 -5.34 9.09 19.18
C PHE A 23 -4.61 7.85 19.68
N ILE A 24 -3.41 8.03 20.26
CA ILE A 24 -2.62 6.93 20.83
C ILE A 24 -3.36 6.24 21.98
N ALA A 25 -3.98 7.01 22.89
CA ALA A 25 -4.76 6.45 23.98
C ALA A 25 -5.94 5.59 23.49
N ARG A 26 -6.61 6.03 22.41
CA ARG A 26 -7.68 5.26 21.79
C ARG A 26 -7.16 4.00 21.11
N LEU A 27 -6.08 4.10 20.34
CA LEU A 27 -5.41 3.00 19.66
C LEU A 27 -5.03 1.87 20.62
N ARG A 28 -4.38 2.21 21.74
CA ARG A 28 -3.99 1.26 22.78
C ARG A 28 -5.18 0.55 23.42
N LYS A 29 -6.30 1.27 23.56
CA LYS A 29 -7.55 0.68 24.08
C LYS A 29 -8.21 -0.27 23.10
N GLU A 30 -8.12 0.00 21.80
CA GLU A 30 -8.75 -0.82 20.75
C GLU A 30 -7.92 -2.08 20.43
N LYS A 31 -6.59 -1.99 20.55
CA LYS A 31 -5.71 -3.10 20.22
C LYS A 31 -4.54 -3.18 21.21
N GLU A 32 -4.59 -4.21 22.06
CA GLU A 32 -3.62 -4.45 23.15
C GLU A 32 -2.17 -4.57 22.64
N GLU A 33 -1.97 -5.06 21.41
CA GLU A 33 -0.64 -5.18 20.78
C GLU A 33 0.08 -3.83 20.68
N PHE A 34 -0.65 -2.70 20.61
CA PHE A 34 -0.08 -1.36 20.60
C PHE A 34 0.07 -0.75 22.02
N ASP A 35 -0.32 -1.47 23.07
CA ASP A 35 -0.16 -1.01 24.46
C ASP A 35 1.05 -1.64 25.16
N ASN A 36 2.13 -1.83 24.42
CA ASN A 36 3.40 -2.30 24.98
C ASN A 36 4.54 -1.36 24.58
N TYR A 37 5.73 -1.58 25.15
CA TYR A 37 6.93 -0.80 24.88
C TYR A 37 7.78 -1.38 23.71
N MET A 38 7.26 -2.39 23.02
CA MET A 38 7.95 -2.99 21.87
C MET A 38 7.69 -2.17 20.62
N GLN A 39 8.68 -2.10 19.75
CA GLN A 39 8.50 -1.54 18.41
C GLN A 39 7.52 -2.43 17.64
N GLN A 40 6.48 -1.82 17.08
CA GLN A 40 5.49 -2.48 16.25
C GLN A 40 5.83 -2.31 14.78
N ASP A 41 5.33 -3.23 13.94
CA ASP A 41 5.53 -3.14 12.50
C ASP A 41 4.61 -2.10 11.87
N ALA A 42 5.20 -1.18 11.09
CA ALA A 42 4.44 -0.11 10.43
C ALA A 42 3.43 -0.63 9.40
N HIS A 43 3.69 -1.77 8.76
CA HIS A 43 2.76 -2.38 7.81
C HIS A 43 1.56 -3.01 8.54
N GLU A 44 1.79 -3.70 9.65
CA GLU A 44 0.69 -4.20 10.49
C GLU A 44 -0.17 -3.06 11.03
N PHE A 45 0.47 -1.94 11.43
CA PHE A 45 -0.25 -0.75 11.85
C PHE A 45 -1.08 -0.12 10.74
N LEU A 46 -0.54 -0.01 9.52
CA LEU A 46 -1.26 0.50 8.36
C LEU A 46 -2.51 -0.34 8.05
N ASN A 47 -2.35 -1.66 8.02
CA ASN A 47 -3.45 -2.59 7.77
C ASN A 47 -4.52 -2.52 8.85
N PHE A 48 -4.11 -2.50 10.12
CA PHE A 48 -5.04 -2.29 11.21
C PHE A 48 -5.82 -0.98 11.04
N LEU A 49 -5.14 0.12 10.75
CA LEU A 49 -5.76 1.44 10.63
C LEU A 49 -6.79 1.50 9.50
N ILE A 50 -6.43 1.00 8.31
CA ILE A 50 -7.32 0.98 7.15
C ILE A 50 -8.56 0.13 7.42
N ASN A 51 -8.38 -1.08 7.93
CA ASN A 51 -9.48 -2.00 8.21
C ASN A 51 -10.39 -1.46 9.32
N HIS A 52 -9.82 -0.97 10.42
CA HIS A 52 -10.58 -0.45 11.56
C HIS A 52 -11.41 0.80 11.19
N ILE A 53 -10.84 1.71 10.39
CA ILE A 53 -11.60 2.87 9.89
C ILE A 53 -12.75 2.40 9.00
N ASN A 54 -12.51 1.44 8.13
CA ASN A 54 -13.54 0.87 7.26
C ASN A 54 -14.68 0.23 8.05
N GLU A 55 -14.37 -0.56 9.08
CA GLU A 55 -15.34 -1.19 9.97
C GLU A 55 -16.21 -0.14 10.70
N ILE A 56 -15.60 0.92 11.23
CA ILE A 56 -16.33 2.02 11.88
C ILE A 56 -17.32 2.66 10.91
N ILE A 57 -16.88 3.00 9.69
CA ILE A 57 -17.74 3.63 8.69
C ILE A 57 -18.92 2.72 8.33
N LEU A 58 -18.67 1.43 8.17
CA LEU A 58 -19.73 0.45 7.87
C LEU A 58 -20.71 0.30 9.02
N ALA A 59 -20.23 0.32 10.28
CA ALA A 59 -21.06 0.22 11.47
C ALA A 59 -21.94 1.47 11.70
N GLU A 60 -21.46 2.65 11.33
CA GLU A 60 -22.18 3.92 11.46
C GLU A 60 -23.22 4.14 10.35
N ARG A 61 -23.25 3.33 9.31
CA ARG A 61 -24.26 3.42 8.27
C ARG A 61 -25.66 3.11 8.81
N PRO A 62 -26.65 4.00 8.60
CA PRO A 62 -28.01 3.74 9.04
C PRO A 62 -28.57 2.49 8.36
N GLN A 63 -29.12 1.55 9.13
CA GLN A 63 -29.70 0.29 8.66
C GLN A 63 -31.05 0.50 7.92
N ASN A 64 -31.19 1.56 7.15
CA ASN A 64 -32.46 1.99 6.57
C ASN A 64 -32.96 1.18 5.37
N ASN A 65 -32.37 0.02 5.06
CA ASN A 65 -32.83 -0.81 3.91
C ASN A 65 -33.06 -2.29 4.23
N LYS A 66 -33.68 -2.60 5.39
CA LYS A 66 -34.13 -4.01 5.66
C LYS A 66 -35.41 -4.41 4.90
N ASN A 67 -35.98 -3.55 4.06
CA ASN A 67 -37.28 -3.83 3.37
C ASN A 67 -37.17 -3.94 1.85
N LYS A 68 -36.03 -4.31 1.27
CA LYS A 68 -35.99 -4.84 -0.10
C LYS A 68 -35.54 -6.29 -0.04
N VAL A 69 -36.50 -7.19 0.15
CA VAL A 69 -36.39 -8.61 -0.17
C VAL A 69 -36.29 -8.71 -1.69
N GLY A 70 -35.07 -8.81 -2.20
CA GLY A 70 -34.72 -9.13 -3.56
C GLY A 70 -33.46 -9.97 -3.49
N GLU A 71 -33.59 -11.21 -3.93
CA GLU A 71 -32.55 -12.24 -4.02
C GLU A 71 -31.34 -11.70 -4.82
N GLY A 72 -30.27 -11.41 -4.15
CA GLY A 72 -28.97 -11.04 -4.68
C GLY A 72 -28.08 -10.77 -3.49
N GLU A 73 -26.94 -11.43 -3.41
CA GLU A 73 -25.92 -11.18 -2.38
C GLU A 73 -25.70 -9.67 -2.27
N GLY A 74 -26.11 -9.11 -1.12
CA GLY A 74 -26.08 -7.67 -0.88
C GLY A 74 -24.65 -7.16 -0.88
N SER A 75 -24.15 -6.72 -2.01
CA SER A 75 -22.89 -5.96 -2.09
C SER A 75 -23.09 -4.68 -1.29
N GLN A 76 -22.46 -4.61 -0.13
CA GLN A 76 -22.43 -3.37 0.65
C GLN A 76 -21.78 -2.28 -0.21
N GLU A 77 -22.43 -1.12 -0.30
CA GLU A 77 -21.84 0.01 -1.01
C GLU A 77 -20.42 0.29 -0.49
N PRO A 78 -19.45 0.53 -1.38
CA PRO A 78 -18.07 0.79 -0.98
C PRO A 78 -18.00 2.03 -0.07
N THR A 79 -17.05 2.01 0.88
CA THR A 79 -16.72 3.19 1.69
C THR A 79 -15.68 4.02 0.94
N TRP A 80 -15.44 5.26 1.40
CA TRP A 80 -14.35 6.08 0.85
C TRP A 80 -12.97 5.39 1.00
N VAL A 81 -12.80 4.49 1.96
CA VAL A 81 -11.57 3.70 2.12
C VAL A 81 -11.37 2.77 0.91
N HIS A 82 -12.44 2.11 0.46
CA HIS A 82 -12.43 1.29 -0.75
C HIS A 82 -12.20 2.14 -2.01
N GLU A 83 -12.79 3.32 -2.08
CA GLU A 83 -12.60 4.22 -3.23
C GLU A 83 -11.15 4.66 -3.38
N ILE A 84 -10.46 4.92 -2.26
CA ILE A 84 -9.09 5.44 -2.26
C ILE A 84 -8.06 4.32 -2.39
N PHE A 85 -8.16 3.26 -1.57
CA PHE A 85 -7.09 2.28 -1.40
C PHE A 85 -7.34 0.93 -2.05
N GLN A 86 -8.61 0.59 -2.36
CA GLN A 86 -8.91 -0.74 -2.87
C GLN A 86 -8.54 -0.90 -4.34
N GLY A 87 -7.64 -1.85 -4.59
CA GLY A 87 -7.42 -2.44 -5.90
C GLY A 87 -7.97 -3.85 -5.98
N ILE A 88 -7.92 -4.44 -7.16
CA ILE A 88 -8.30 -5.83 -7.42
C ILE A 88 -7.14 -6.51 -8.15
N LEU A 89 -6.71 -7.65 -7.60
CA LEU A 89 -5.84 -8.61 -8.28
C LEU A 89 -6.69 -9.70 -8.90
N THR A 90 -6.31 -10.18 -10.06
CA THR A 90 -6.86 -11.39 -10.66
C THR A 90 -5.77 -12.47 -10.73
N SER A 91 -6.10 -13.64 -10.21
CA SER A 91 -5.27 -14.85 -10.34
C SER A 91 -5.80 -15.66 -11.52
N GLU A 92 -5.05 -15.66 -12.63
CA GLU A 92 -5.38 -16.40 -13.83
C GLU A 92 -4.66 -17.74 -13.82
N THR A 93 -5.41 -18.84 -13.91
CA THR A 93 -4.87 -20.21 -14.03
C THR A 93 -5.32 -20.80 -15.37
N ARG A 94 -4.35 -21.11 -16.25
CA ARG A 94 -4.61 -21.72 -17.56
C ARG A 94 -4.25 -23.18 -17.54
N CYS A 95 -5.21 -24.04 -17.78
CA CYS A 95 -4.98 -25.48 -17.96
C CYS A 95 -4.15 -25.71 -19.23
N LEU A 96 -3.08 -26.49 -19.15
CA LEU A 96 -2.23 -26.79 -20.31
C LEU A 96 -2.81 -27.89 -21.22
N ASN A 97 -3.83 -28.63 -20.76
CA ASN A 97 -4.46 -29.67 -21.56
C ASN A 97 -5.62 -29.13 -22.42
N CYS A 98 -6.57 -28.38 -21.83
CA CYS A 98 -7.75 -27.86 -22.53
C CYS A 98 -7.70 -26.37 -22.79
N GLU A 99 -6.65 -25.69 -22.35
CA GLU A 99 -6.41 -24.23 -22.47
C GLU A 99 -7.46 -23.33 -21.80
N THR A 100 -8.42 -23.90 -21.07
CA THR A 100 -9.42 -23.12 -20.32
C THR A 100 -8.71 -22.27 -19.25
N VAL A 101 -9.09 -21.00 -19.18
CA VAL A 101 -8.61 -20.07 -18.15
C VAL A 101 -9.66 -19.93 -17.05
N SER A 102 -9.23 -20.19 -15.82
CA SER A 102 -9.98 -19.88 -14.60
C SER A 102 -9.41 -18.65 -13.95
N SER A 103 -10.26 -17.67 -13.63
CA SER A 103 -9.84 -16.42 -13.00
C SER A 103 -10.50 -16.27 -11.64
N LYS A 104 -9.74 -15.81 -10.65
CA LYS A 104 -10.26 -15.46 -9.32
C LYS A 104 -9.79 -14.07 -8.96
N ASP A 105 -10.74 -13.20 -8.66
CA ASP A 105 -10.47 -11.83 -8.23
C ASP A 105 -10.33 -11.78 -6.71
N GLU A 106 -9.37 -10.99 -6.23
CA GLU A 106 -9.09 -10.76 -4.82
C GLU A 106 -8.84 -9.27 -4.56
N ASP A 107 -9.52 -8.72 -3.56
CA ASP A 107 -9.32 -7.33 -3.16
C ASP A 107 -8.00 -7.14 -2.42
N PHE A 108 -7.36 -5.99 -2.61
CA PHE A 108 -6.18 -5.59 -1.85
C PHE A 108 -6.24 -4.11 -1.46
N PHE A 109 -5.64 -3.75 -0.34
CA PHE A 109 -5.44 -2.37 0.10
C PHE A 109 -3.96 -1.96 0.06
N ASP A 110 -3.07 -2.94 0.00
CA ASP A 110 -1.64 -2.80 -0.24
C ASP A 110 -1.11 -3.98 -1.06
N LEU A 111 -0.04 -3.76 -1.81
CA LEU A 111 0.68 -4.83 -2.50
C LEU A 111 1.98 -5.13 -1.76
N GLN A 112 2.12 -6.38 -1.34
CA GLN A 112 3.35 -6.87 -0.74
C GLN A 112 4.29 -7.37 -1.83
N VAL A 113 5.47 -6.78 -1.91
CA VAL A 113 6.42 -7.01 -2.99
C VAL A 113 7.67 -7.69 -2.45
N ASP A 114 8.00 -8.84 -3.01
CA ASP A 114 9.28 -9.51 -2.74
C ASP A 114 10.42 -8.70 -3.34
N ILE A 115 11.52 -8.62 -2.62
CA ILE A 115 12.69 -7.85 -3.01
C ILE A 115 13.92 -8.74 -3.16
N ASP A 116 14.70 -8.47 -4.20
CA ASP A 116 15.98 -9.10 -4.47
C ASP A 116 17.14 -8.10 -4.27
N GLN A 117 18.36 -8.58 -4.38
CA GLN A 117 19.56 -7.76 -4.25
C GLN A 117 19.69 -6.83 -5.46
N ASN A 118 19.97 -5.54 -5.23
CA ASN A 118 20.21 -4.53 -6.27
C ASN A 118 19.12 -4.49 -7.35
N THR A 119 17.88 -4.30 -6.94
CA THR A 119 16.71 -4.31 -7.80
C THR A 119 16.00 -2.96 -7.87
N SER A 120 14.90 -2.91 -8.60
CA SER A 120 13.98 -1.76 -8.62
C SER A 120 12.56 -2.22 -8.36
N ILE A 121 11.72 -1.31 -7.87
CA ILE A 121 10.31 -1.60 -7.64
C ILE A 121 9.58 -2.04 -8.93
N THR A 122 9.96 -1.46 -10.07
CA THR A 122 9.42 -1.85 -11.38
C THR A 122 9.76 -3.30 -11.71
N HIS A 123 10.98 -3.74 -11.42
CA HIS A 123 11.38 -5.14 -11.61
C HIS A 123 10.64 -6.07 -10.65
N CYS A 124 10.54 -5.71 -9.37
CA CYS A 124 9.82 -6.49 -8.36
C CYS A 124 8.34 -6.68 -8.74
N LEU A 125 7.68 -5.62 -9.21
CA LEU A 125 6.29 -5.67 -9.69
C LEU A 125 6.14 -6.53 -10.95
N LYS A 126 7.15 -6.55 -11.82
CA LYS A 126 7.18 -7.47 -12.96
C LYS A 126 7.30 -8.93 -12.50
N CYS A 127 8.20 -9.20 -11.55
CA CYS A 127 8.37 -10.53 -10.97
C CYS A 127 7.12 -11.03 -10.24
N PHE A 128 6.39 -10.14 -9.58
CA PHE A 128 5.11 -10.43 -8.93
C PHE A 128 4.08 -11.05 -9.89
N SER A 129 4.15 -10.70 -11.18
CA SER A 129 3.25 -11.21 -12.22
C SER A 129 3.90 -12.25 -13.13
N ASN A 130 5.03 -12.82 -12.73
CA ASN A 130 5.66 -13.90 -13.47
C ASN A 130 4.74 -15.13 -13.54
N MET A 131 4.85 -15.83 -14.64
CA MET A 131 4.09 -17.06 -14.86
C MET A 131 4.75 -18.21 -14.07
N GLU A 132 3.96 -18.84 -13.23
CA GLU A 132 4.32 -20.03 -12.48
C GLU A 132 3.72 -21.25 -13.15
N THR A 133 4.49 -22.36 -13.25
CA THR A 133 4.00 -23.64 -13.77
C THR A 133 3.60 -24.54 -12.60
N LEU A 134 2.35 -24.96 -12.58
CA LEU A 134 1.79 -25.91 -11.64
C LEU A 134 1.94 -27.32 -12.20
N SER A 135 2.86 -28.12 -11.65
CA SER A 135 3.18 -29.47 -12.12
C SER A 135 3.43 -30.42 -10.94
N ASN A 136 3.63 -31.69 -11.22
CA ASN A 136 3.88 -32.76 -10.25
C ASN A 136 2.82 -32.81 -9.14
N ASP A 137 3.20 -32.56 -7.87
CA ASP A 137 2.29 -32.59 -6.72
C ASP A 137 1.39 -31.36 -6.62
N ASN A 138 1.71 -30.27 -7.37
CA ASN A 138 0.98 -29.00 -7.37
C ASN A 138 0.07 -28.82 -8.60
N LYS A 139 -0.39 -29.93 -9.20
CA LYS A 139 -1.29 -29.86 -10.36
C LYS A 139 -2.60 -29.17 -10.03
N PHE A 140 -3.12 -28.43 -11.00
CA PHE A 140 -4.41 -27.74 -10.95
C PHE A 140 -5.56 -28.71 -11.24
N LYS A 141 -6.60 -28.70 -10.39
CA LYS A 141 -7.83 -29.41 -10.65
C LYS A 141 -8.67 -28.63 -11.66
N CYS A 142 -8.65 -29.04 -12.91
CA CYS A 142 -9.38 -28.38 -13.98
C CYS A 142 -10.84 -28.88 -14.00
N ASP A 143 -11.79 -27.98 -13.87
CA ASP A 143 -13.23 -28.32 -13.89
C ASP A 143 -13.67 -28.82 -15.27
N HIS A 144 -13.12 -28.27 -16.36
CA HIS A 144 -13.41 -28.70 -17.72
C HIS A 144 -12.87 -30.11 -18.01
N CYS A 145 -11.63 -30.41 -17.57
CA CYS A 145 -11.04 -31.74 -17.73
C CYS A 145 -11.52 -32.74 -16.67
N THR A 146 -12.20 -32.29 -15.63
CA THR A 146 -12.62 -33.06 -14.45
C THR A 146 -11.49 -33.82 -13.72
N SER A 147 -10.25 -33.41 -13.94
CA SER A 147 -9.03 -34.08 -13.45
C SER A 147 -7.90 -33.10 -13.18
N TYR A 148 -6.87 -33.57 -12.45
CA TYR A 148 -5.69 -32.78 -12.19
C TYR A 148 -4.83 -32.67 -13.45
N GLN A 149 -4.53 -31.44 -13.84
CA GLN A 149 -3.76 -31.11 -15.04
C GLN A 149 -2.60 -30.19 -14.70
N GLU A 150 -1.58 -30.21 -15.52
CA GLU A 150 -0.57 -29.16 -15.52
C GLU A 150 -1.20 -27.85 -15.95
N ALA A 151 -0.79 -26.76 -15.32
CA ALA A 151 -1.36 -25.44 -15.59
C ALA A 151 -0.29 -24.37 -15.44
N THR A 152 -0.53 -23.21 -16.00
CA THR A 152 0.21 -21.99 -15.69
C THR A 152 -0.64 -21.05 -14.87
N LYS A 153 -0.04 -20.41 -13.86
CA LYS A 153 -0.70 -19.43 -13.00
C LYS A 153 0.06 -18.12 -13.02
N ARG A 154 -0.65 -17.01 -13.03
CA ARG A 154 -0.07 -15.67 -12.87
C ARG A 154 -1.02 -14.75 -12.12
N MET A 155 -0.44 -13.74 -11.44
CA MET A 155 -1.19 -12.67 -10.80
C MET A 155 -1.13 -11.41 -11.66
N ARG A 156 -2.25 -10.71 -11.84
CA ARG A 156 -2.33 -9.46 -12.60
C ARG A 156 -3.20 -8.45 -11.86
N VAL A 157 -2.95 -7.16 -12.09
CA VAL A 157 -3.76 -6.09 -11.48
C VAL A 157 -4.95 -5.78 -12.40
N LYS A 158 -6.18 -5.99 -11.88
CA LYS A 158 -7.42 -5.74 -12.60
C LYS A 158 -7.99 -4.34 -12.33
N LYS A 159 -7.91 -3.87 -11.09
CA LYS A 159 -8.29 -2.52 -10.71
C LYS A 159 -7.14 -1.83 -9.99
N LEU A 160 -6.77 -0.67 -10.49
CA LEU A 160 -5.73 0.16 -9.91
C LEU A 160 -6.36 1.13 -8.89
N PRO A 161 -5.88 1.18 -7.62
CA PRO A 161 -6.40 2.09 -6.60
C PRO A 161 -6.03 3.55 -6.89
N MET A 162 -6.65 4.50 -6.21
CA MET A 162 -6.24 5.92 -6.27
C MET A 162 -4.92 6.16 -5.53
N ILE A 163 -4.77 5.53 -4.38
CA ILE A 163 -3.52 5.46 -3.62
C ILE A 163 -3.02 4.01 -3.64
N LEU A 164 -1.88 3.79 -4.24
CA LEU A 164 -1.20 2.51 -4.28
C LEU A 164 -0.16 2.46 -3.16
N ALA A 165 -0.40 1.62 -2.15
CA ALA A 165 0.56 1.31 -1.10
C ALA A 165 1.36 0.07 -1.48
N LEU A 166 2.69 0.19 -1.55
CA LEU A 166 3.61 -0.91 -1.83
C LEU A 166 4.43 -1.22 -0.58
N HIS A 167 4.24 -2.39 -0.03
CA HIS A 167 5.01 -2.88 1.11
C HIS A 167 6.19 -3.72 0.61
N LEU A 168 7.42 -3.28 0.90
CA LEU A 168 8.63 -4.02 0.58
C LEU A 168 8.89 -5.07 1.67
N LYS A 169 8.85 -6.35 1.31
CA LYS A 169 9.05 -7.47 2.26
C LYS A 169 10.50 -7.55 2.74
N ARG A 170 10.90 -6.59 3.55
CA ARG A 170 12.26 -6.50 4.08
C ARG A 170 12.53 -7.42 5.26
N PHE A 171 11.52 -7.82 5.99
CA PHE A 171 11.68 -8.73 7.12
C PHE A 171 11.42 -10.17 6.68
N LYS A 172 12.51 -10.95 6.57
CA LYS A 172 12.47 -12.35 6.16
C LYS A 172 12.86 -13.25 7.32
N TYR A 173 12.11 -14.33 7.53
CA TYR A 173 12.49 -15.36 8.48
C TYR A 173 13.64 -16.19 7.89
N MET A 174 14.72 -16.31 8.64
CA MET A 174 15.88 -17.09 8.25
C MET A 174 15.99 -18.33 9.15
N GLU A 175 15.69 -19.49 8.61
CA GLU A 175 15.73 -20.78 9.33
C GLU A 175 17.10 -21.04 9.96
N GLN A 176 18.19 -20.71 9.27
CA GLN A 176 19.57 -20.87 9.75
C GLN A 176 19.83 -20.14 11.08
N PHE A 177 19.14 -19.02 11.33
CA PHE A 177 19.29 -18.21 12.52
C PHE A 177 18.08 -18.28 13.45
N ASN A 178 17.03 -19.02 13.07
CA ASN A 178 15.76 -19.13 13.79
C ASN A 178 15.19 -17.77 14.22
N ARG A 179 15.29 -16.78 13.33
CA ARG A 179 14.81 -15.41 13.59
C ARG A 179 14.51 -14.65 12.31
N HIS A 180 13.72 -13.61 12.43
CA HIS A 180 13.55 -12.63 11.38
C HIS A 180 14.78 -11.71 11.29
N ILE A 181 15.23 -11.45 10.08
CA ILE A 181 16.28 -10.50 9.77
C ILE A 181 15.74 -9.44 8.82
N LYS A 182 16.32 -8.24 8.89
CA LYS A 182 16.04 -7.20 7.91
C LYS A 182 16.95 -7.38 6.70
N VAL A 183 16.33 -7.40 5.51
CA VAL A 183 17.02 -7.38 4.23
C VAL A 183 17.12 -5.91 3.78
N SER A 184 18.32 -5.35 3.92
CA SER A 184 18.60 -3.96 3.58
C SER A 184 19.06 -3.77 2.13
N HIS A 185 18.77 -4.72 1.24
CA HIS A 185 19.12 -4.65 -0.18
C HIS A 185 18.63 -3.35 -0.82
N ARG A 186 19.43 -2.84 -1.75
CA ARG A 186 19.09 -1.66 -2.52
C ARG A 186 17.92 -1.96 -3.46
N VAL A 187 16.85 -1.20 -3.28
CA VAL A 187 15.65 -1.22 -4.12
C VAL A 187 15.39 0.21 -4.61
N VAL A 188 15.61 0.45 -5.88
CA VAL A 188 15.31 1.75 -6.50
C VAL A 188 13.79 1.87 -6.69
N PHE A 189 13.21 2.95 -6.20
CA PHE A 189 11.82 3.27 -6.43
C PHE A 189 11.71 4.64 -7.14
N PRO A 190 11.03 4.69 -8.31
CA PRO A 190 10.95 5.89 -9.11
C PRO A 190 9.98 6.91 -8.52
N LEU A 191 10.15 8.17 -8.84
CA LEU A 191 9.20 9.24 -8.49
C LEU A 191 7.88 9.11 -9.25
N GLU A 192 7.93 8.54 -10.44
CA GLU A 192 6.76 8.27 -11.30
C GLU A 192 6.70 6.78 -11.60
N LEU A 193 5.53 6.18 -11.42
CA LEU A 193 5.32 4.76 -11.60
C LEU A 193 4.12 4.50 -12.50
N ARG A 194 4.30 3.58 -13.46
CA ARG A 194 3.22 2.93 -14.20
C ARG A 194 3.31 1.42 -13.97
N LEU A 195 2.18 0.77 -13.71
CA LEU A 195 2.13 -0.68 -13.63
C LEU A 195 1.94 -1.27 -15.03
N PHE A 196 2.76 -2.27 -15.36
CA PHE A 196 2.70 -2.97 -16.65
C PHE A 196 2.08 -4.36 -16.53
N ASN A 197 1.78 -4.80 -15.32
CA ASN A 197 1.25 -6.12 -15.00
C ASN A 197 -0.28 -6.10 -14.82
N THR A 198 -0.97 -5.31 -15.62
CA THR A 198 -2.42 -5.20 -15.62
C THR A 198 -3.06 -6.34 -16.43
N SER A 199 -4.28 -6.74 -16.06
CA SER A 199 -5.09 -7.69 -16.85
C SER A 199 -5.62 -7.03 -18.13
N ASP A 200 -6.04 -7.85 -19.10
CA ASP A 200 -6.52 -7.33 -20.39
C ASP A 200 -7.84 -6.56 -20.26
N ASP A 201 -8.62 -6.86 -19.20
CA ASP A 201 -9.86 -6.20 -18.82
C ASP A 201 -9.66 -5.16 -17.69
N ALA A 202 -8.43 -4.75 -17.43
CA ALA A 202 -8.12 -3.83 -16.33
C ALA A 202 -8.81 -2.47 -16.51
N VAL A 203 -9.29 -1.93 -15.39
CA VAL A 203 -9.80 -0.56 -15.31
C VAL A 203 -8.61 0.41 -15.20
N ASN A 204 -8.53 1.36 -16.14
CA ASN A 204 -7.45 2.36 -16.22
C ASN A 204 -6.03 1.75 -16.26
N PRO A 205 -5.71 0.85 -17.23
CA PRO A 205 -4.41 0.16 -17.27
C PRO A 205 -3.22 1.11 -17.45
N ASP A 206 -3.44 2.30 -18.01
CA ASP A 206 -2.42 3.32 -18.27
C ASP A 206 -2.25 4.34 -17.14
N ARG A 207 -2.90 4.10 -15.99
CA ARG A 207 -2.83 5.03 -14.86
C ARG A 207 -1.40 5.27 -14.40
N MET A 208 -1.04 6.55 -14.37
CA MET A 208 0.25 7.01 -13.88
C MET A 208 0.15 7.42 -12.41
N TYR A 209 1.19 7.09 -11.66
CA TYR A 209 1.32 7.40 -10.25
C TYR A 209 2.53 8.28 -9.97
N ASN A 210 2.39 9.18 -8.99
CA ASN A 210 3.49 9.93 -8.43
C ASN A 210 3.78 9.43 -7.01
N LEU A 211 5.06 9.27 -6.66
CA LEU A 211 5.47 9.00 -5.28
C LEU A 211 5.10 10.21 -4.42
N VAL A 212 4.35 9.98 -3.34
CA VAL A 212 3.90 11.04 -2.42
C VAL A 212 4.40 10.86 -1.00
N ALA A 213 4.70 9.64 -0.58
CA ALA A 213 5.28 9.39 0.73
C ALA A 213 6.05 8.07 0.76
N VAL A 214 7.03 7.99 1.67
CA VAL A 214 7.77 6.76 1.99
C VAL A 214 7.87 6.64 3.50
N VAL A 215 7.46 5.50 4.05
CA VAL A 215 7.80 5.08 5.41
C VAL A 215 9.15 4.37 5.35
N ILE A 216 10.09 4.80 6.17
CA ILE A 216 11.46 4.32 6.20
C ILE A 216 11.69 3.63 7.53
N HIS A 217 12.27 2.46 7.50
CA HIS A 217 12.72 1.77 8.71
C HIS A 217 14.22 1.94 8.92
N CYS A 218 14.60 2.44 10.09
CA CYS A 218 15.97 2.63 10.54
C CYS A 218 16.29 1.53 11.56
N GLY A 219 17.20 0.62 11.24
CA GLY A 219 17.58 -0.45 12.16
C GLY A 219 17.85 -1.80 11.49
N SER A 220 18.22 -2.79 12.28
CA SER A 220 18.71 -4.08 11.81
C SER A 220 17.68 -5.22 11.85
N GLY A 221 16.49 -4.99 12.40
CA GLY A 221 15.49 -6.04 12.54
C GLY A 221 14.08 -5.52 12.83
N PRO A 222 13.06 -6.39 12.80
CA PRO A 222 11.65 -5.96 12.90
C PRO A 222 11.29 -5.35 14.26
N ASN A 223 11.92 -5.84 15.34
CA ASN A 223 11.63 -5.43 16.71
C ASN A 223 12.68 -4.46 17.27
N ARG A 224 13.56 -3.92 16.43
CA ARG A 224 14.65 -3.01 16.82
C ARG A 224 14.88 -1.98 15.74
N GLY A 225 14.66 -0.75 16.08
CA GLY A 225 14.92 0.36 15.18
C GLY A 225 13.97 1.52 15.42
N HIS A 226 13.79 2.29 14.39
CA HIS A 226 13.00 3.51 14.39
C HIS A 226 12.30 3.66 13.02
N TYR A 227 11.16 4.31 12.99
CA TYR A 227 10.49 4.67 11.75
C TYR A 227 10.52 6.18 11.57
N ILE A 228 10.92 6.60 10.38
CA ILE A 228 10.80 7.96 9.91
C ILE A 228 9.98 7.97 8.62
N SER A 229 9.56 9.12 8.16
CA SER A 229 8.85 9.22 6.89
C SER A 229 9.25 10.45 6.10
N ILE A 230 9.22 10.34 4.79
CA ILE A 230 9.32 11.46 3.88
C ILE A 230 7.97 11.63 3.16
N VAL A 231 7.50 12.87 3.06
CA VAL A 231 6.21 13.20 2.45
C VAL A 231 6.37 14.38 1.50
N LYS A 232 5.81 14.24 0.32
CA LYS A 232 5.76 15.33 -0.66
C LYS A 232 4.71 16.35 -0.26
N SER A 233 5.14 17.60 -0.09
CA SER A 233 4.28 18.74 0.21
C SER A 233 4.49 19.79 -0.87
N HIS A 234 3.54 19.94 -1.78
CA HIS A 234 3.66 20.81 -2.95
C HIS A 234 4.91 20.49 -3.78
N ASP A 235 5.86 21.42 -3.88
CA ASP A 235 7.06 21.28 -4.70
C ASP A 235 8.30 20.83 -3.91
N PHE A 236 8.17 20.45 -2.64
CA PHE A 236 9.27 20.04 -1.79
C PHE A 236 8.95 18.78 -1.00
N TRP A 237 9.99 18.16 -0.46
CA TRP A 237 9.88 16.99 0.40
C TRP A 237 10.15 17.38 1.86
N LEU A 238 9.37 16.79 2.76
CA LEU A 238 9.53 16.91 4.20
C LEU A 238 9.92 15.57 4.80
N LEU A 239 10.95 15.57 5.61
CA LEU A 239 11.34 14.46 6.47
C LEU A 239 10.68 14.65 7.83
N PHE A 240 10.01 13.62 8.31
CA PHE A 240 9.42 13.56 9.65
C PHE A 240 10.16 12.53 10.47
N ASP A 241 10.77 12.96 11.56
CA ASP A 241 11.43 12.14 12.56
C ASP A 241 10.91 12.54 13.94
N ASP A 242 9.91 11.82 14.45
CA ASP A 242 9.11 12.14 15.63
C ASP A 242 8.56 13.57 15.59
N ASP A 243 9.10 14.48 16.39
CA ASP A 243 8.70 15.90 16.48
C ASP A 243 9.56 16.82 15.59
N MET A 244 10.60 16.30 14.96
CA MET A 244 11.43 17.03 14.00
C MET A 244 10.84 16.94 12.60
N VAL A 245 10.80 18.08 11.93
CA VAL A 245 10.35 18.17 10.55
C VAL A 245 11.35 19.02 9.77
N ASP A 246 12.03 18.40 8.83
CA ASP A 246 13.05 19.03 8.01
C ASP A 246 12.66 19.02 6.53
N LYS A 247 13.04 20.08 5.82
CA LYS A 247 12.95 20.11 4.37
C LYS A 247 14.16 19.39 3.78
N ILE A 248 13.91 18.44 2.87
CA ILE A 248 14.94 17.72 2.15
C ILE A 248 14.84 17.94 0.64
N ASP A 249 15.96 17.80 -0.05
CA ASP A 249 15.98 17.80 -1.50
C ASP A 249 15.48 16.46 -2.05
N GLN A 250 14.89 16.50 -3.24
CA GLN A 250 14.37 15.30 -3.89
C GLN A 250 15.49 14.25 -4.12
N SER A 251 16.73 14.66 -4.34
CA SER A 251 17.88 13.76 -4.50
C SER A 251 18.18 12.94 -3.23
N ALA A 252 17.86 13.46 -2.05
CA ALA A 252 18.05 12.76 -0.78
C ALA A 252 17.14 11.50 -0.63
N ILE A 253 16.11 11.38 -1.47
CA ILE A 253 15.27 10.17 -1.52
C ILE A 253 16.10 8.92 -1.86
N GLU A 254 17.14 9.08 -2.65
CA GLU A 254 18.03 7.98 -3.05
C GLU A 254 18.81 7.36 -1.87
N ASP A 255 19.01 8.10 -0.80
CA ASP A 255 19.67 7.62 0.43
C ASP A 255 18.85 6.49 1.09
N PHE A 256 17.54 6.44 0.82
CA PHE A 256 16.62 5.45 1.37
C PHE A 256 16.37 4.24 0.46
N TYR A 257 17.06 4.14 -0.67
CA TYR A 257 16.96 2.94 -1.53
C TYR A 257 17.50 1.68 -0.86
N GLY A 258 18.45 1.81 0.06
CA GLY A 258 19.09 0.71 0.75
C GLY A 258 20.54 0.49 0.31
N LEU A 259 21.15 -0.57 0.86
CA LEU A 259 22.59 -0.82 0.74
C LEU A 259 22.94 -1.54 -0.56
N THR A 260 23.94 -1.04 -1.25
CA THR A 260 24.77 -1.83 -2.15
C THR A 260 25.81 -2.59 -1.32
N SER A 261 26.23 -3.78 -1.76
CA SER A 261 27.15 -4.67 -1.05
C SER A 261 28.44 -4.02 -0.53
N ASP A 262 28.79 -2.85 -1.05
CA ASP A 262 30.09 -2.22 -0.81
C ASP A 262 30.04 -1.00 0.14
N ILE A 263 28.86 -0.55 0.60
CA ILE A 263 28.74 0.65 1.44
C ILE A 263 27.83 0.38 2.64
N GLN A 264 28.42 0.02 3.77
CA GLN A 264 27.74 -0.06 5.07
C GLN A 264 27.51 1.35 5.67
N LYS A 265 26.74 2.22 5.06
CA LYS A 265 26.52 3.56 5.63
C LYS A 265 25.18 3.82 6.27
N SER A 266 24.13 3.13 5.90
CA SER A 266 22.82 3.38 6.52
C SER A 266 21.98 2.10 6.60
N SER A 267 21.37 1.87 7.75
CA SER A 267 20.32 0.86 7.93
C SER A 267 18.95 1.40 7.58
N GLU A 268 18.87 2.65 7.11
CA GLU A 268 17.64 3.34 6.74
C GLU A 268 17.23 2.92 5.34
N THR A 269 16.05 2.29 5.24
CA THR A 269 15.55 1.81 3.95
C THR A 269 14.06 2.04 3.82
N GLY A 270 13.63 2.43 2.62
CA GLY A 270 12.21 2.50 2.29
C GLY A 270 11.52 1.18 2.60
N TYR A 271 10.40 1.24 3.30
CA TYR A 271 9.65 0.09 3.80
C TYR A 271 8.23 0.04 3.20
N ILE A 272 7.51 1.15 3.24
CA ILE A 272 6.21 1.30 2.58
C ILE A 272 6.28 2.52 1.67
N LEU A 273 5.91 2.35 0.41
CA LEU A 273 5.86 3.41 -0.59
C LEU A 273 4.41 3.75 -0.89
N PHE A 274 4.06 5.03 -0.88
CA PHE A 274 2.74 5.50 -1.26
C PHE A 274 2.82 6.26 -2.59
N TYR A 275 2.07 5.76 -3.56
CA TYR A 275 1.94 6.34 -4.88
C TYR A 275 0.51 6.84 -5.10
N GLN A 276 0.35 8.09 -5.46
CA GLN A 276 -0.94 8.71 -5.77
C GLN A 276 -1.17 8.78 -7.28
N SER A 277 -2.37 8.39 -7.73
CA SER A 277 -2.72 8.50 -9.13
C SER A 277 -2.81 9.97 -9.58
N ARG A 278 -2.41 10.25 -10.82
CA ARG A 278 -2.47 11.62 -11.39
C ARG A 278 -3.88 12.10 -11.62
N ASP A 279 -4.80 11.20 -11.89
CA ASP A 279 -6.21 11.52 -12.16
C ASP A 279 -6.89 12.25 -11.00
N THR A 280 -6.48 11.92 -9.76
CA THR A 280 -6.98 12.59 -8.53
C THR A 280 -6.48 14.01 -8.40
N THR A 281 -5.28 14.32 -8.89
CA THR A 281 -4.68 15.67 -8.80
C THR A 281 -5.32 16.64 -9.79
N GLU A 282 -5.77 16.18 -10.95
CA GLU A 282 -6.46 16.98 -11.95
C GLU A 282 -7.90 17.30 -11.53
N SER A 283 -8.60 16.36 -10.92
CA SER A 283 -9.95 16.56 -10.39
C SER A 283 -9.99 17.61 -9.28
N CYS A 284 -9.02 17.65 -8.38
CA CYS A 284 -8.92 18.67 -7.34
C CYS A 284 -8.57 20.07 -7.87
N ARG A 285 -7.79 20.18 -8.94
CA ARG A 285 -7.45 21.49 -9.56
C ARG A 285 -8.63 22.11 -10.28
N ASN A 286 -9.49 21.30 -10.87
CA ASN A 286 -10.69 21.76 -11.58
C ASN A 286 -11.83 22.20 -10.65
N SER A 287 -11.83 21.77 -9.38
CA SER A 287 -12.81 22.17 -8.37
C SER A 287 -12.48 23.51 -7.66
N THR A 288 -11.27 24.06 -7.85
CA THR A 288 -10.80 25.34 -7.26
C THR A 288 -10.81 26.51 -8.23
N SER A 289 -11.36 26.37 -9.45
CA SER A 289 -11.57 27.50 -10.36
C SER A 289 -12.75 28.34 -9.85
N ASP A 290 -12.43 29.54 -9.36
CA ASP A 290 -13.30 30.56 -8.77
C ASP A 290 -14.57 30.85 -9.58
N PRO A 291 -15.70 31.15 -8.90
CA PRO A 291 -16.84 31.76 -9.56
C PRO A 291 -16.45 33.18 -9.99
N LYS A 292 -16.50 33.41 -11.30
CA LYS A 292 -16.34 34.76 -11.87
C LYS A 292 -17.26 35.73 -11.15
N VAL A 293 -16.67 36.67 -10.45
CA VAL A 293 -17.38 37.88 -9.99
C VAL A 293 -17.80 38.68 -11.22
N ASN A 294 -19.07 38.59 -11.61
CA ASN A 294 -19.67 39.51 -12.54
C ASN A 294 -19.95 40.80 -11.80
N GLY A 295 -19.09 41.80 -12.01
CA GLY A 295 -19.36 43.18 -11.63
C GLY A 295 -20.42 43.78 -12.55
N LYS A 296 -21.43 44.34 -11.94
CA LYS A 296 -22.20 45.52 -12.44
C LYS A 296 -22.20 46.58 -11.35
#